data_5de89cf83880454b137d5dcb5d40df95
#
_entry.id   5de89cf83880454b137d5dcb5d40df95
#
_cell.length_a   1.000
_cell.length_b   1.000
_cell.length_c   1.000
_cell.angle_alpha   90.00
_cell.angle_beta   90.00
_cell.angle_gamma   90.00
#
_symmetry.space_group_name_H-M   'P 1'
#
loop_
_entity.id
_entity.type
_entity.pdbx_description
1 polymer ?
#
loop_
_entity_poly.entity_id
_entity_poly.type
_entity_poly.pdbx_seq_one_letter_code
_entity_poly.pdbx_strand_id
1 'polypeptide(L)'
;MSYSRLLKDSCSLPVLLLVIGGMIFIANLAGSAEEKGHVEQAPHNGQILDTGEKHVEFLVKGGKEVFVYFYDKNLKPISAEGVEGTVYFKMADNSRREAKLAPVKENGVISLKGNVDLGTGDYTEAVVSLKTGDKKENLRFGHPTGQEHHK
;
A
#
# COMPACT_ATOMS: atom_id res chain seq x y z
N MET A 1 -72.16 -14.02 -36.35
CA MET A 1 -72.30 -12.78 -37.20
C MET A 1 -70.92 -12.16 -37.16
N SER A 2 -70.13 -12.46 -38.23
CA SER A 2 -70.07 -11.76 -39.52
C SER A 2 -69.35 -10.43 -39.33
N TYR A 3 -68.28 -10.12 -39.86
CA TYR A 3 -67.62 -10.02 -41.14
C TYR A 3 -66.30 -9.28 -40.87
N SER A 4 -65.18 -9.74 -41.24
CA SER A 4 -64.60 -9.70 -42.61
C SER A 4 -64.03 -8.35 -43.05
N ARG A 5 -62.78 -8.51 -43.46
CA ARG A 5 -62.11 -7.85 -44.63
C ARG A 5 -61.27 -6.64 -44.27
N LEU A 6 -60.22 -6.44 -44.85
CA LEU A 6 -59.35 -6.95 -45.91
C LEU A 6 -58.29 -5.89 -46.14
N LEU A 7 -57.02 -6.36 -46.21
CA LEU A 7 -56.05 -5.98 -47.21
C LEU A 7 -55.89 -4.50 -47.61
N LYS A 8 -54.70 -3.99 -47.53
CA LYS A 8 -53.91 -3.79 -48.75
C LYS A 8 -52.52 -3.21 -48.43
N ASP A 9 -51.60 -4.00 -48.77
CA ASP A 9 -50.38 -3.70 -49.51
C ASP A 9 -50.02 -2.25 -49.74
N SER A 10 -48.78 -1.91 -49.29
CA SER A 10 -47.92 -1.23 -50.27
C SER A 10 -46.47 -1.38 -49.86
N CYS A 11 -45.81 -2.13 -50.64
CA CYS A 11 -44.38 -2.11 -50.96
C CYS A 11 -43.82 -0.71 -50.98
N SER A 12 -42.75 -0.47 -50.25
CA SER A 12 -41.68 0.40 -50.75
C SER A 12 -40.42 0.15 -49.93
N LEU A 13 -39.54 -0.70 -50.41
CA LEU A 13 -38.10 -0.55 -50.32
C LEU A 13 -37.69 0.51 -51.36
N PRO A 14 -36.58 1.19 -51.26
CA PRO A 14 -35.35 0.93 -50.57
C PRO A 14 -34.77 2.20 -49.91
N VAL A 15 -33.84 2.10 -49.02
CA VAL A 15 -32.51 2.73 -49.17
C VAL A 15 -31.56 2.12 -48.17
N LEU A 16 -30.71 1.32 -48.72
CA LEU A 16 -29.46 0.86 -48.15
C LEU A 16 -28.59 2.08 -47.82
N LEU A 17 -28.46 2.39 -46.55
CA LEU A 17 -27.41 3.29 -46.07
C LEU A 17 -26.58 2.53 -45.05
N LEU A 18 -25.54 1.92 -45.58
CA LEU A 18 -24.46 1.24 -44.92
C LEU A 18 -23.60 2.30 -44.24
N VAL A 19 -23.99 2.68 -43.03
CA VAL A 19 -23.10 3.47 -42.17
C VAL A 19 -22.30 2.48 -41.34
N ILE A 20 -21.12 2.16 -41.86
CA ILE A 20 -20.06 1.52 -41.13
C ILE A 20 -19.57 2.57 -40.10
N GLY A 21 -20.28 2.69 -39.00
CA GLY A 21 -19.84 3.40 -37.83
C GLY A 21 -18.86 2.53 -37.08
N GLY A 22 -17.58 2.71 -37.38
CA GLY A 22 -16.51 2.09 -36.61
C GLY A 22 -16.65 2.45 -35.14
N MET A 23 -17.09 1.47 -34.37
CA MET A 23 -17.09 1.54 -32.92
C MET A 23 -15.64 1.41 -32.47
N ILE A 24 -14.97 2.56 -32.37
CA ILE A 24 -13.65 2.65 -31.75
C ILE A 24 -13.87 2.32 -30.27
N PHE A 25 -13.63 1.07 -29.90
CA PHE A 25 -13.40 0.68 -28.52
C PHE A 25 -12.12 1.36 -28.06
N ILE A 26 -12.26 2.54 -27.47
CA ILE A 26 -11.20 3.11 -26.68
C ILE A 26 -11.17 2.25 -25.41
N ALA A 27 -10.36 1.21 -25.44
CA ALA A 27 -9.92 0.55 -24.22
C ALA A 27 -9.19 1.60 -23.39
N ASN A 28 -9.88 2.18 -22.41
CA ASN A 28 -9.24 2.87 -21.31
C ASN A 28 -8.41 1.82 -20.57
N LEU A 29 -7.16 1.66 -20.99
CA LEU A 29 -6.11 1.19 -20.12
C LEU A 29 -5.99 2.25 -19.02
N ALA A 30 -6.78 2.10 -17.95
CA ALA A 30 -6.45 2.68 -16.68
C ALA A 30 -5.14 2.02 -16.26
N GLY A 31 -4.03 2.52 -16.78
CA GLY A 31 -2.74 2.30 -16.20
C GLY A 31 -2.84 2.83 -14.78
N SER A 32 -2.82 1.92 -13.81
CA SER A 32 -2.44 2.27 -12.46
C SER A 32 -1.08 2.94 -12.59
N ALA A 33 -1.07 4.26 -12.59
CA ALA A 33 0.14 4.99 -12.31
C ALA A 33 0.51 4.53 -10.88
N GLU A 34 1.47 3.61 -10.79
CA GLU A 34 2.28 3.52 -9.59
C GLU A 34 2.89 4.91 -9.45
N GLU A 35 2.31 5.73 -8.61
CA GLU A 35 3.00 6.88 -8.07
C GLU A 35 4.27 6.31 -7.45
N LYS A 36 5.37 6.43 -8.20
CA LYS A 36 6.71 6.37 -7.64
C LYS A 36 6.77 7.56 -6.70
N GLY A 37 6.32 7.35 -5.47
CA GLY A 37 6.48 8.30 -4.39
C GLY A 37 7.95 8.71 -4.41
N HIS A 38 8.19 10.01 -4.41
CA HIS A 38 9.50 10.55 -4.15
C HIS A 38 10.04 9.83 -2.92
N VAL A 39 11.10 9.04 -3.11
CA VAL A 39 11.80 8.40 -2.00
C VAL A 39 12.53 9.53 -1.29
N GLU A 40 11.82 10.25 -0.43
CA GLU A 40 12.44 11.16 0.52
C GLU A 40 13.31 10.28 1.43
N GLN A 41 14.54 10.70 1.58
CA GLN A 41 15.49 9.94 2.40
C GLN A 41 14.94 9.91 3.84
N ALA A 42 14.63 8.71 4.30
CA ALA A 42 14.11 8.50 5.65
C ALA A 42 15.11 9.02 6.69
N PRO A 43 14.68 9.79 7.69
CA PRO A 43 15.57 10.42 8.67
C PRO A 43 16.52 9.46 9.41
N HIS A 44 16.14 8.20 9.59
CA HIS A 44 16.96 7.16 10.23
C HIS A 44 17.46 6.10 9.23
N ASN A 45 17.34 6.35 7.92
CA ASN A 45 17.67 5.42 6.85
C ASN A 45 16.84 4.12 6.87
N GLY A 46 15.62 4.17 7.41
CA GLY A 46 14.62 3.11 7.32
C GLY A 46 13.84 3.16 6.02
N GLN A 47 12.82 2.34 5.92
CA GLN A 47 11.83 2.43 4.85
C GLN A 47 10.73 3.39 5.27
N ILE A 48 10.40 4.36 4.43
CA ILE A 48 9.34 5.32 4.71
C ILE A 48 8.10 4.98 3.89
N LEU A 49 6.95 5.07 4.51
CA LEU A 49 5.64 4.89 3.90
C LEU A 49 4.79 6.12 4.15
N ASP A 50 4.25 6.71 3.09
CA ASP A 50 3.24 7.75 3.18
C ASP A 50 1.86 7.11 3.35
N THR A 51 1.16 7.47 4.41
CA THR A 51 -0.21 7.02 4.68
C THR A 51 -1.26 8.07 4.26
N GLY A 52 -0.83 9.17 3.63
CA GLY A 52 -1.66 10.31 3.27
C GLY A 52 -1.92 11.28 4.45
N GLU A 53 -1.95 10.80 5.68
CA GLU A 53 -2.08 11.62 6.89
C GLU A 53 -0.72 11.94 7.53
N LYS A 54 0.21 10.98 7.47
CA LYS A 54 1.53 11.01 8.11
C LYS A 54 2.50 10.11 7.35
N HIS A 55 3.78 10.30 7.57
CA HIS A 55 4.82 9.36 7.15
C HIS A 55 5.18 8.43 8.30
N VAL A 56 5.40 7.18 7.99
CA VAL A 56 5.84 6.17 8.96
C VAL A 56 7.13 5.55 8.46
N GLU A 57 8.20 5.65 9.25
CA GLU A 57 9.48 5.04 8.97
C GLU A 57 9.62 3.75 9.76
N PHE A 58 9.97 2.69 9.07
CA PHE A 58 10.24 1.37 9.61
C PHE A 58 11.72 1.03 9.44
N LEU A 59 12.38 0.72 10.53
CA LEU A 59 13.81 0.42 10.56
C LEU A 59 14.07 -0.88 11.32
N VAL A 60 14.81 -1.80 10.69
CA VAL A 60 15.38 -2.98 11.36
C VAL A 60 16.86 -2.77 11.53
N LYS A 61 17.35 -2.83 12.77
CA LYS A 61 18.75 -2.61 13.10
C LYS A 61 19.42 -3.92 13.54
N GLY A 62 20.39 -4.35 12.75
CA GLY A 62 21.20 -5.54 13.06
C GLY A 62 20.42 -6.85 13.16
N GLY A 63 19.22 -6.93 12.56
CA GLY A 63 18.35 -8.10 12.63
C GLY A 63 17.79 -8.41 14.04
N LYS A 64 17.96 -7.49 15.00
CA LYS A 64 17.60 -7.70 16.41
C LYS A 64 16.67 -6.65 16.98
N GLU A 65 16.70 -5.45 16.45
CA GLU A 65 15.90 -4.32 16.95
C GLU A 65 15.06 -3.77 15.81
N VAL A 66 13.85 -3.41 16.14
CA VAL A 66 12.88 -2.80 15.22
C VAL A 66 12.45 -1.47 15.78
N PHE A 67 12.43 -0.45 14.93
CA PHE A 67 11.96 0.88 15.27
C PHE A 67 10.86 1.30 14.33
N VAL A 68 9.88 2.03 14.85
CA VAL A 68 8.83 2.69 14.07
C VAL A 68 8.77 4.15 14.51
N TYR A 69 9.06 5.05 13.57
CA TYR A 69 9.01 6.48 13.78
C TYR A 69 7.85 7.08 13.00
N PHE A 70 7.34 8.17 13.49
CA PHE A 70 6.21 8.88 12.89
C PHE A 70 6.59 10.32 12.59
N TYR A 71 6.14 10.83 11.45
CA TYR A 71 6.40 12.19 10.99
C TYR A 71 5.14 12.80 10.41
N ASP A 72 5.06 14.12 10.49
CA ASP A 72 4.07 14.89 9.74
C ASP A 72 4.42 14.94 8.24
N LYS A 73 3.60 15.61 7.46
CA LYS A 73 3.81 15.77 5.99
C LYS A 73 5.08 16.54 5.63
N ASN A 74 5.71 17.23 6.59
CA ASN A 74 6.95 17.96 6.39
C ASN A 74 8.15 17.23 7.01
N LEU A 75 8.02 15.94 7.28
CA LEU A 75 9.02 15.09 7.94
C LEU A 75 9.46 15.60 9.32
N LYS A 76 8.62 16.35 10.01
CA LYS A 76 8.85 16.67 11.41
C LYS A 76 8.40 15.52 12.30
N PRO A 77 9.22 15.09 13.26
CA PRO A 77 8.87 14.00 14.16
C PRO A 77 7.58 14.30 14.94
N ILE A 78 6.67 13.32 14.99
CA ILE A 78 5.47 13.35 15.83
C ILE A 78 5.51 12.20 16.82
N SER A 79 4.97 12.42 18.02
CA SER A 79 5.01 11.43 19.10
C SER A 79 4.04 10.27 18.86
N ALA A 80 4.50 9.05 19.13
CA ALA A 80 3.68 7.82 19.14
C ALA A 80 2.93 7.62 20.48
N GLU A 81 2.57 8.70 21.17
CA GLU A 81 1.88 8.59 22.44
C GLU A 81 0.54 7.86 22.30
N GLY A 82 0.28 6.87 23.16
CA GLY A 82 -0.93 6.05 23.11
C GLY A 82 -1.00 5.08 21.92
N VAL A 83 0.08 4.93 21.16
CA VAL A 83 0.16 3.93 20.08
C VAL A 83 0.76 2.64 20.63
N GLU A 84 0.06 1.54 20.41
CA GLU A 84 0.56 0.18 20.61
C GLU A 84 0.83 -0.47 19.25
N GLY A 85 1.77 -1.40 19.18
CA GLY A 85 2.06 -2.07 17.93
C GLY A 85 2.68 -3.44 18.05
N THR A 86 2.58 -4.19 16.95
CA THR A 86 3.28 -5.46 16.76
C THR A 86 3.76 -5.52 15.32
N VAL A 87 4.97 -5.99 15.11
CA VAL A 87 5.51 -6.26 13.79
C VAL A 87 5.50 -7.75 13.55
N TYR A 88 5.00 -8.16 12.40
CA TYR A 88 5.04 -9.54 11.91
C TYR A 88 5.95 -9.62 10.70
N PHE A 89 6.93 -10.49 10.76
CA PHE A 89 7.87 -10.74 9.66
C PHE A 89 7.55 -12.05 8.97
N LYS A 90 7.53 -12.04 7.66
CA LYS A 90 7.59 -13.23 6.83
C LYS A 90 9.03 -13.42 6.38
N MET A 91 9.66 -14.52 6.80
CA MET A 91 11.02 -14.84 6.45
C MET A 91 11.10 -15.49 5.06
N ALA A 92 12.29 -15.50 4.46
CA ALA A 92 12.53 -16.13 3.16
C ALA A 92 12.27 -17.65 3.17
N ASP A 93 12.44 -18.32 4.30
CA ASP A 93 12.13 -19.74 4.51
C ASP A 93 10.64 -19.99 4.82
N ASN A 94 9.75 -18.99 4.65
CA ASN A 94 8.34 -18.96 5.02
C ASN A 94 8.05 -19.08 6.52
N SER A 95 9.06 -19.10 7.39
CA SER A 95 8.82 -18.97 8.83
C SER A 95 8.34 -17.56 9.18
N ARG A 96 7.82 -17.40 10.40
CA ARG A 96 7.32 -16.13 10.89
C ARG A 96 8.05 -15.73 12.17
N ARG A 97 8.26 -14.45 12.33
CA ARG A 97 8.74 -13.83 13.56
C ARG A 97 7.83 -12.68 13.94
N GLU A 98 7.77 -12.37 15.20
CA GLU A 98 7.03 -11.19 15.67
C GLU A 98 7.84 -10.40 16.69
N ALA A 99 7.59 -9.10 16.73
CA ALA A 99 8.11 -8.21 17.73
C ALA A 99 6.99 -7.33 18.28
N LYS A 100 6.76 -7.37 19.59
CA LYS A 100 5.91 -6.39 20.26
C LYS A 100 6.64 -5.08 20.35
N LEU A 101 5.97 -3.99 19.99
CA LEU A 101 6.51 -2.65 20.04
C LEU A 101 6.12 -1.99 21.36
N ALA A 102 7.07 -1.37 22.01
CA ALA A 102 6.89 -0.58 23.21
C ALA A 102 7.31 0.88 22.95
N PRO A 103 6.66 1.87 23.57
CA PRO A 103 7.07 3.26 23.44
C PRO A 103 8.45 3.50 24.05
N VAL A 104 9.29 4.21 23.31
CA VAL A 104 10.62 4.64 23.73
C VAL A 104 10.72 6.15 23.51
N LYS A 105 11.23 6.89 24.50
CA LYS A 105 11.40 8.34 24.39
C LYS A 105 12.84 8.67 24.02
N GLU A 106 13.03 9.27 22.86
CA GLU A 106 14.31 9.76 22.37
C GLU A 106 14.18 11.24 21.99
N ASN A 107 15.08 12.09 22.49
CA ASN A 107 15.09 13.54 22.18
C ASN A 107 13.73 14.25 22.38
N GLY A 108 12.94 13.81 23.35
CA GLY A 108 11.63 14.39 23.64
C GLY A 108 10.47 13.85 22.81
N VAL A 109 10.73 13.03 21.80
CA VAL A 109 9.73 12.38 20.94
C VAL A 109 9.59 10.92 21.35
N ILE A 110 8.37 10.40 21.34
CA ILE A 110 8.10 8.97 21.57
C ILE A 110 8.05 8.27 20.22
N SER A 111 8.91 7.29 20.02
CA SER A 111 8.88 6.31 18.95
C SER A 111 8.48 4.93 19.49
N LEU A 112 8.30 3.95 18.62
CA LEU A 112 8.07 2.57 19.05
C LEU A 112 9.32 1.73 18.78
N LYS A 113 9.67 0.87 19.73
CA LYS A 113 10.79 -0.06 19.64
C LYS A 113 10.34 -1.47 20.00
N GLY A 114 10.84 -2.47 19.27
CA GLY A 114 10.68 -3.89 19.57
C GLY A 114 11.99 -4.64 19.46
N ASN A 115 12.06 -5.81 20.09
CA ASN A 115 13.15 -6.76 19.91
C ASN A 115 12.66 -7.97 19.14
N VAL A 116 13.47 -8.45 18.22
CA VAL A 116 13.21 -9.63 17.40
C VAL A 116 14.54 -10.34 17.15
N ASP A 117 14.50 -11.62 16.94
CA ASP A 117 15.66 -12.38 16.44
C ASP A 117 15.33 -12.86 15.02
N LEU A 118 15.82 -12.13 14.02
CA LEU A 118 15.70 -12.51 12.62
C LEU A 118 16.82 -13.50 12.21
N GLY A 119 17.79 -13.74 13.09
CA GLY A 119 18.96 -14.57 12.78
C GLY A 119 19.81 -13.96 11.67
N THR A 120 20.29 -14.81 10.79
CA THR A 120 21.01 -14.43 9.54
C THR A 120 20.08 -14.44 8.33
N GLY A 121 18.81 -14.74 8.52
CA GLY A 121 17.82 -14.83 7.44
C GLY A 121 17.21 -13.48 7.10
N ASP A 122 17.01 -13.29 5.80
CA ASP A 122 16.29 -12.12 5.31
C ASP A 122 14.78 -12.30 5.47
N TYR A 123 14.07 -11.22 5.79
CA TYR A 123 12.62 -11.22 5.69
C TYR A 123 12.19 -10.74 4.29
N THR A 124 11.08 -11.27 3.79
CA THR A 124 10.50 -10.87 2.50
C THR A 124 9.45 -9.78 2.65
N GLU A 125 8.79 -9.76 3.81
CA GLU A 125 7.74 -8.79 4.13
C GLU A 125 7.70 -8.57 5.64
N ALA A 126 7.46 -7.32 6.04
CA ALA A 126 7.12 -6.95 7.39
C ALA A 126 5.75 -6.25 7.42
N VAL A 127 4.87 -6.65 8.32
CA VAL A 127 3.58 -5.99 8.56
C VAL A 127 3.60 -5.38 9.94
N VAL A 128 3.53 -4.06 10.00
CA VAL A 128 3.42 -3.29 11.23
C VAL A 128 1.95 -3.07 11.53
N SER A 129 1.43 -3.72 12.57
CA SER A 129 0.06 -3.54 13.05
C SER A 129 0.08 -2.54 14.20
N LEU A 130 -0.56 -1.41 14.01
CA LEU A 130 -0.64 -0.31 14.98
C LEU A 130 -2.06 -0.20 15.54
N LYS A 131 -2.17 0.17 16.81
CA LYS A 131 -3.45 0.43 17.47
C LYS A 131 -3.34 1.75 18.24
N THR A 132 -4.30 2.65 18.00
CA THR A 132 -4.44 3.92 18.72
C THR A 132 -5.89 4.05 19.16
N GLY A 133 -6.15 3.85 20.45
CA GLY A 133 -7.52 3.70 20.95
C GLY A 133 -8.23 2.52 20.26
N ASP A 134 -9.34 2.79 19.57
CA ASP A 134 -10.10 1.77 18.84
C ASP A 134 -9.68 1.64 17.36
N LYS A 135 -8.86 2.55 16.86
CA LYS A 135 -8.40 2.53 15.47
C LYS A 135 -7.23 1.56 15.31
N LYS A 136 -7.34 0.69 14.29
CA LYS A 136 -6.26 -0.21 13.88
C LYS A 136 -5.79 0.13 12.46
N GLU A 137 -4.49 0.07 12.26
CA GLU A 137 -3.83 0.34 10.99
C GLU A 137 -2.77 -0.75 10.75
N ASN A 138 -2.69 -1.29 9.53
CA ASN A 138 -1.67 -2.26 9.13
C ASN A 138 -0.86 -1.67 7.97
N LEU A 139 0.43 -1.54 8.19
CA LEU A 139 1.38 -1.01 7.23
C LEU A 139 2.28 -2.14 6.73
N ARG A 140 2.50 -2.21 5.43
CA ARG A 140 3.32 -3.27 4.81
C ARG A 140 4.60 -2.69 4.28
N PHE A 141 5.70 -3.34 4.62
CA PHE A 141 7.04 -3.00 4.19
C PHE A 141 7.65 -4.23 3.51
N GLY A 142 8.19 -4.04 2.29
CA GLY A 142 8.93 -5.08 1.60
C GLY A 142 10.33 -5.26 2.20
N HIS A 143 11.05 -6.28 1.71
CA HIS A 143 12.49 -6.36 1.99
C HIS A 143 13.19 -5.13 1.39
N PRO A 144 14.12 -4.49 2.09
CA PRO A 144 14.91 -3.42 1.52
C PRO A 144 15.79 -3.98 0.39
N THR A 145 15.20 -4.05 -0.82
CA THR A 145 15.98 -4.37 -2.02
C THR A 145 16.81 -3.16 -2.38
N GLY A 146 18.13 -3.21 -2.12
CA GLY A 146 19.05 -2.24 -2.69
C GLY A 146 19.89 -1.43 -1.71
N GLN A 147 20.52 -2.08 -0.74
CA GLN A 147 21.85 -1.65 -0.36
C GLN A 147 22.83 -2.61 -1.07
N GLU A 148 23.05 -2.37 -2.36
CA GLU A 148 24.24 -2.92 -3.00
C GLU A 148 25.46 -2.38 -2.25
N HIS A 149 26.10 -3.25 -1.51
CA HIS A 149 27.43 -3.01 -1.01
C HIS A 149 28.36 -2.93 -2.21
N HIS A 150 28.58 -1.72 -2.73
CA HIS A 150 29.74 -1.48 -3.57
C HIS A 150 30.98 -1.72 -2.72
N LYS A 151 31.64 -2.84 -3.00
CA LYS A 151 33.02 -3.09 -2.57
C LYS A 151 33.94 -2.15 -3.33
#